data_78227142faf49f3eeb001fb59432f291
#
_entry.id   78227142faf49f3eeb001fb59432f291
#
_cell.length_a   1.000
_cell.length_b   1.000
_cell.length_c   1.000
_cell.angle_alpha   90.00
_cell.angle_beta   90.00
_cell.angle_gamma   90.00
#
_symmetry.space_group_name_H-M   'P 1'
#
loop_
_entity.id
_entity.type
_entity.pdbx_description
1 polymer ?
#
loop_
_entity_poly.entity_id
_entity_poly.type
_entity_poly.pdbx_seq_one_letter_code
_entity_poly.pdbx_strand_id
1 'polypeptide(L)'
;MKILVTGANGQLGSEMRILAKGSADEFIFTDVNQVEGQETVFLDITDRQAIMQMVQEQGIDAIVNCAAWTNVDACETDPALAALAQRLNADAPENLALAMKAVGGLLVHISTDYVFGTEPYNTPCREDQQGTPTGVYGRTKKEGEERILATGCQHVIIRTAWLYSEFGKNFCRTMLQLTAERPTLNVVYDQCGTPTYALDLARAICAILGDYGQTENGKRKTENCSVQTENGKQKTENCSVQTENSAHSLTAERGDKTPLTVHNCPSETGGRAQRAEGVDKAPLTAPPYPKTGIYHYSNLGVCSWYDFTQMIQHTANTLSAEQRHCNIRPCLSSQYPSPVKRPSYSVLDKTKIQETFGLDIPYWTDSLRQCIANLIRTENGKRETEGCE
;
A
#
# COMPACT_ATOMS: atom_id res chain seq x y z
N MET A 1 13.60 10.89 -3.22
CA MET A 1 13.69 9.40 -3.21
C MET A 1 13.35 8.86 -4.59
N LYS A 2 13.76 7.61 -4.89
CA LYS A 2 13.34 6.88 -6.07
C LYS A 2 12.31 5.80 -5.67
N ILE A 3 11.10 5.90 -6.20
CA ILE A 3 9.94 5.14 -5.78
C ILE A 3 9.46 4.26 -6.93
N LEU A 4 9.37 2.96 -6.70
CA LEU A 4 8.80 2.00 -7.63
C LEU A 4 7.32 1.79 -7.32
N VAL A 5 6.43 2.02 -8.29
CA VAL A 5 4.99 1.77 -8.17
C VAL A 5 4.62 0.57 -9.03
N THR A 6 4.14 -0.51 -8.44
CA THR A 6 3.66 -1.70 -9.16
C THR A 6 2.14 -1.65 -9.34
N GLY A 7 1.60 -2.32 -10.38
CA GLY A 7 0.18 -2.20 -10.71
C GLY A 7 -0.21 -0.78 -11.12
N ALA A 8 0.70 -0.11 -11.81
CA ALA A 8 0.64 1.32 -12.12
C ALA A 8 -0.52 1.71 -13.05
N ASN A 9 -1.06 0.77 -13.80
CA ASN A 9 -2.18 0.99 -14.72
C ASN A 9 -3.55 0.67 -14.08
N GLY A 10 -3.55 0.26 -12.79
CA GLY A 10 -4.75 0.10 -11.97
C GLY A 10 -5.30 1.43 -11.43
N GLN A 11 -6.38 1.37 -10.65
CA GLN A 11 -7.03 2.54 -10.06
C GLN A 11 -6.04 3.39 -9.24
N LEU A 12 -5.44 2.78 -8.21
CA LEU A 12 -4.52 3.48 -7.31
C LEU A 12 -3.23 3.91 -8.00
N GLY A 13 -2.67 3.04 -8.87
CA GLY A 13 -1.47 3.38 -9.63
C GLY A 13 -1.66 4.60 -10.54
N SER A 14 -2.84 4.74 -11.15
CA SER A 14 -3.20 5.90 -11.96
C SER A 14 -3.29 7.19 -11.13
N GLU A 15 -3.83 7.12 -9.91
CA GLU A 15 -3.86 8.27 -8.98
C GLU A 15 -2.45 8.64 -8.49
N MET A 16 -1.59 7.65 -8.24
CA MET A 16 -0.18 7.88 -7.92
C MET A 16 0.54 8.62 -9.06
N ARG A 17 0.23 8.29 -10.34
CA ARG A 17 0.80 9.03 -11.50
C ARG A 17 0.38 10.49 -11.52
N ILE A 18 -0.84 10.81 -11.13
CA ILE A 18 -1.31 12.21 -11.06
C ILE A 18 -0.51 12.98 -10.03
N LEU A 19 -0.32 12.42 -8.84
CA LEU A 19 0.39 13.06 -7.74
C LEU A 19 1.90 13.15 -8.00
N ALA A 20 2.47 12.17 -8.69
CA ALA A 20 3.90 12.16 -9.05
C ALA A 20 4.31 13.37 -9.90
N LYS A 21 3.42 13.92 -10.74
CA LYS A 21 3.71 15.10 -11.60
C LYS A 21 4.09 16.36 -10.81
N GLY A 22 3.71 16.46 -9.54
CA GLY A 22 4.03 17.59 -8.67
C GLY A 22 5.06 17.26 -7.58
N SER A 23 5.62 16.06 -7.59
CA SER A 23 6.57 15.59 -6.58
C SER A 23 8.02 15.92 -6.94
N ALA A 24 8.86 16.15 -5.92
CA ALA A 24 10.31 16.20 -6.07
C ALA A 24 10.95 14.79 -6.12
N ASP A 25 10.21 13.74 -5.79
CA ASP A 25 10.66 12.35 -5.86
C ASP A 25 10.58 11.82 -7.29
N GLU A 26 11.48 10.88 -7.62
CA GLU A 26 11.47 10.17 -8.90
C GLU A 26 10.57 8.93 -8.79
N PHE A 27 9.62 8.77 -9.72
CA PHE A 27 8.71 7.64 -9.75
C PHE A 27 8.95 6.76 -10.98
N ILE A 28 9.09 5.45 -10.77
CA ILE A 28 9.10 4.43 -11.82
C ILE A 28 7.79 3.65 -11.73
N PHE A 29 6.99 3.72 -12.78
CA PHE A 29 5.69 3.05 -12.86
C PHE A 29 5.80 1.73 -13.61
N THR A 30 5.40 0.62 -12.97
CA THR A 30 5.51 -0.73 -13.53
C THR A 30 4.19 -1.47 -13.53
N ASP A 31 3.96 -2.25 -14.60
CA ASP A 31 2.80 -3.13 -14.75
C ASP A 31 3.14 -4.27 -15.72
N VAL A 32 2.38 -5.35 -15.69
CA VAL A 32 2.44 -6.40 -16.72
C VAL A 32 1.65 -6.02 -17.98
N ASN A 33 0.69 -5.12 -17.86
CA ASN A 33 -0.10 -4.59 -18.97
C ASN A 33 0.49 -3.27 -19.45
N GLN A 34 0.60 -3.10 -20.76
CA GLN A 34 0.97 -1.85 -21.38
C GLN A 34 -0.30 -1.09 -21.78
N VAL A 35 -0.33 0.21 -21.53
CA VAL A 35 -1.42 1.12 -21.90
C VAL A 35 -0.85 2.18 -22.84
N GLU A 36 -1.43 2.31 -24.03
CA GLU A 36 -1.01 3.32 -25.00
C GLU A 36 -1.06 4.73 -24.42
N GLY A 37 -0.02 5.51 -24.68
CA GLY A 37 0.11 6.87 -24.16
C GLY A 37 0.51 6.96 -22.67
N GLN A 38 0.79 5.84 -22.01
CA GLN A 38 1.33 5.82 -20.64
C GLN A 38 2.73 5.20 -20.60
N GLU A 39 3.68 5.94 -20.05
CA GLU A 39 5.01 5.40 -19.79
C GLU A 39 4.93 4.39 -18.63
N THR A 40 5.11 3.12 -18.97
CA THR A 40 5.06 2.00 -18.01
C THR A 40 6.17 1.02 -18.32
N VAL A 41 7.00 0.72 -17.32
CA VAL A 41 8.04 -0.32 -17.43
C VAL A 41 7.41 -1.68 -17.16
N PHE A 42 7.72 -2.68 -17.96
CA PHE A 42 7.23 -4.04 -17.71
C PHE A 42 7.90 -4.62 -16.46
N LEU A 43 7.09 -5.12 -15.53
CA LEU A 43 7.55 -5.89 -14.37
C LEU A 43 6.45 -6.86 -13.92
N ASP A 44 6.76 -8.16 -13.95
CA ASP A 44 5.96 -9.19 -13.30
C ASP A 44 6.42 -9.34 -11.85
N ILE A 45 5.57 -8.98 -10.90
CA ILE A 45 5.88 -9.07 -9.47
C ILE A 45 5.95 -10.51 -8.93
N THR A 46 5.60 -11.51 -9.72
CA THR A 46 5.83 -12.92 -9.40
C THR A 46 7.26 -13.37 -9.70
N ASP A 47 7.99 -12.61 -10.53
CA ASP A 47 9.41 -12.85 -10.82
C ASP A 47 10.31 -12.14 -9.80
N ARG A 48 10.74 -12.88 -8.80
CA ARG A 48 11.64 -12.39 -7.73
C ARG A 48 12.97 -11.87 -8.26
N GLN A 49 13.51 -12.50 -9.31
CA GLN A 49 14.81 -12.11 -9.85
C GLN A 49 14.70 -10.76 -10.59
N ALA A 50 13.66 -10.58 -11.39
CA ALA A 50 13.38 -9.31 -12.08
C ALA A 50 13.16 -8.17 -11.08
N ILE A 51 12.42 -8.40 -9.98
CA ILE A 51 12.23 -7.41 -8.91
C ILE A 51 13.57 -7.02 -8.28
N MET A 52 14.39 -8.01 -7.90
CA MET A 52 15.66 -7.77 -7.24
C MET A 52 16.62 -6.98 -8.14
N GLN A 53 16.68 -7.35 -9.42
CA GLN A 53 17.48 -6.64 -10.42
C GLN A 53 17.01 -5.20 -10.56
N MET A 54 15.69 -4.97 -10.75
CA MET A 54 15.11 -3.64 -10.88
C MET A 54 15.44 -2.76 -9.65
N VAL A 55 15.25 -3.30 -8.45
CA VAL A 55 15.50 -2.56 -7.20
C VAL A 55 16.96 -2.16 -7.05
N GLN A 56 17.91 -3.06 -7.40
CA GLN A 56 19.34 -2.81 -7.29
C GLN A 56 19.85 -1.86 -8.39
N GLU A 57 19.51 -2.13 -9.64
CA GLU A 57 20.01 -1.34 -10.79
C GLU A 57 19.46 0.08 -10.80
N GLN A 58 18.19 0.24 -10.42
CA GLN A 58 17.56 1.55 -10.36
C GLN A 58 17.79 2.29 -9.04
N GLY A 59 18.34 1.64 -8.01
CA GLY A 59 18.56 2.26 -6.70
C GLY A 59 17.25 2.66 -6.01
N ILE A 60 16.27 1.75 -5.96
CA ILE A 60 14.94 2.01 -5.41
C ILE A 60 15.01 2.19 -3.89
N ASP A 61 14.43 3.29 -3.39
CA ASP A 61 14.32 3.61 -1.97
C ASP A 61 13.05 3.06 -1.34
N ALA A 62 11.94 3.07 -2.09
CA ALA A 62 10.66 2.57 -1.64
C ALA A 62 9.87 1.90 -2.77
N ILE A 63 9.07 0.88 -2.43
CA ILE A 63 8.09 0.27 -3.33
C ILE A 63 6.69 0.59 -2.82
N VAL A 64 5.79 1.04 -3.71
CA VAL A 64 4.34 1.12 -3.49
C VAL A 64 3.69 0.00 -4.29
N ASN A 65 3.28 -1.07 -3.61
CA ASN A 65 2.62 -2.20 -4.26
C ASN A 65 1.11 -1.99 -4.37
N CYS A 66 0.68 -1.50 -5.54
CA CYS A 66 -0.73 -1.40 -5.93
C CYS A 66 -1.24 -2.62 -6.71
N ALA A 67 -0.34 -3.55 -7.11
CA ALA A 67 -0.70 -4.74 -7.85
C ALA A 67 -1.35 -5.80 -6.95
N ALA A 68 -2.45 -6.37 -7.38
CA ALA A 68 -3.15 -7.46 -6.71
C ALA A 68 -4.14 -8.14 -7.67
N TRP A 69 -4.48 -9.40 -7.39
CA TRP A 69 -5.70 -10.00 -7.92
C TRP A 69 -6.89 -9.54 -7.10
N THR A 70 -7.85 -8.86 -7.71
CA THR A 70 -8.99 -8.24 -7.02
C THR A 70 -10.36 -8.77 -7.45
N ASN A 71 -10.41 -9.73 -8.40
CA ASN A 71 -11.68 -10.35 -8.78
C ASN A 71 -12.08 -11.41 -7.76
N VAL A 72 -12.78 -10.96 -6.72
CA VAL A 72 -13.17 -11.75 -5.53
C VAL A 72 -14.02 -12.96 -5.91
N ASP A 73 -15.04 -12.76 -6.77
CA ASP A 73 -15.98 -13.83 -7.13
C ASP A 73 -15.33 -14.89 -8.04
N ALA A 74 -14.46 -14.47 -8.94
CA ALA A 74 -13.82 -15.38 -9.89
C ALA A 74 -12.85 -16.38 -9.21
N CYS A 75 -12.09 -15.94 -8.20
CA CYS A 75 -11.15 -16.84 -7.51
C CYS A 75 -11.83 -17.84 -6.57
N GLU A 76 -13.12 -17.66 -6.24
CA GLU A 76 -13.88 -18.67 -5.50
C GLU A 76 -14.39 -19.81 -6.39
N THR A 77 -14.62 -19.55 -7.66
CA THR A 77 -15.29 -20.49 -8.58
C THR A 77 -14.32 -21.19 -9.53
N ASP A 78 -13.11 -20.63 -9.73
CA ASP A 78 -12.11 -21.16 -10.65
C ASP A 78 -10.78 -21.45 -9.93
N PRO A 79 -10.36 -22.73 -9.83
CA PRO A 79 -9.10 -23.11 -9.18
C PRO A 79 -7.85 -22.51 -9.83
N ALA A 80 -7.84 -22.24 -11.13
CA ALA A 80 -6.71 -21.60 -11.79
C ALA A 80 -6.58 -20.13 -11.38
N LEU A 81 -7.72 -19.44 -11.25
CA LEU A 81 -7.75 -18.07 -10.75
C LEU A 81 -7.48 -17.99 -9.24
N ALA A 82 -7.85 -19.01 -8.46
CA ALA A 82 -7.44 -19.15 -7.07
C ALA A 82 -5.91 -19.27 -6.93
N ALA A 83 -5.27 -20.10 -7.77
CA ALA A 83 -3.82 -20.23 -7.80
C ALA A 83 -3.13 -18.94 -8.27
N LEU A 84 -3.72 -18.21 -9.21
CA LEU A 84 -3.21 -16.89 -9.62
C LEU A 84 -3.34 -15.86 -8.49
N ALA A 85 -4.47 -15.85 -7.78
CA ALA A 85 -4.67 -15.01 -6.60
C ALA A 85 -3.62 -15.31 -5.51
N GLN A 86 -3.29 -16.59 -5.27
CA GLN A 86 -2.22 -16.99 -4.35
C GLN A 86 -0.88 -16.38 -4.76
N ARG A 87 -0.48 -16.52 -6.01
CA ARG A 87 0.79 -15.97 -6.50
C ARG A 87 0.85 -14.44 -6.40
N LEU A 88 -0.22 -13.75 -6.81
CA LEU A 88 -0.23 -12.28 -6.85
C LEU A 88 -0.45 -11.63 -5.49
N ASN A 89 -1.24 -12.26 -4.60
CA ASN A 89 -1.63 -11.67 -3.32
C ASN A 89 -0.79 -12.14 -2.14
N ALA A 90 -0.08 -13.29 -2.26
CA ALA A 90 0.75 -13.83 -1.19
C ALA A 90 2.23 -13.96 -1.58
N ASP A 91 2.56 -14.65 -2.68
CA ASP A 91 3.95 -14.91 -3.06
C ASP A 91 4.65 -13.62 -3.56
N ALA A 92 3.98 -12.81 -4.38
CA ALA A 92 4.54 -11.59 -4.93
C ALA A 92 4.82 -10.51 -3.87
N PRO A 93 3.94 -10.23 -2.89
CA PRO A 93 4.27 -9.34 -1.77
C PRO A 93 5.49 -9.76 -0.96
N GLU A 94 5.70 -11.08 -0.75
CA GLU A 94 6.92 -11.61 -0.13
C GLU A 94 8.17 -11.29 -0.97
N ASN A 95 8.10 -11.47 -2.30
CA ASN A 95 9.21 -11.16 -3.20
C ASN A 95 9.60 -9.66 -3.12
N LEU A 96 8.61 -8.77 -3.13
CA LEU A 96 8.83 -7.33 -2.98
C LEU A 96 9.43 -6.98 -1.62
N ALA A 97 8.94 -7.60 -0.55
CA ALA A 97 9.44 -7.41 0.81
C ALA A 97 10.90 -7.86 0.96
N LEU A 98 11.26 -9.01 0.38
CA LEU A 98 12.64 -9.51 0.39
C LEU A 98 13.59 -8.61 -0.41
N ALA A 99 13.13 -8.06 -1.54
CA ALA A 99 13.92 -7.09 -2.31
C ALA A 99 14.16 -5.80 -1.52
N MET A 100 13.12 -5.26 -0.86
CA MET A 100 13.27 -4.06 -0.04
C MET A 100 14.12 -4.31 1.21
N LYS A 101 14.01 -5.48 1.83
CA LYS A 101 14.90 -5.88 2.93
C LYS A 101 16.38 -5.87 2.51
N ALA A 102 16.70 -6.39 1.33
CA ALA A 102 18.06 -6.49 0.83
C ALA A 102 18.72 -5.11 0.65
N VAL A 103 17.95 -4.08 0.32
CA VAL A 103 18.45 -2.70 0.14
C VAL A 103 18.14 -1.79 1.34
N GLY A 104 17.48 -2.29 2.39
CA GLY A 104 17.07 -1.49 3.56
C GLY A 104 16.02 -0.43 3.22
N GLY A 105 15.18 -0.65 2.20
CA GLY A 105 14.13 0.26 1.74
C GLY A 105 12.78 -0.01 2.40
N LEU A 106 11.79 0.82 2.04
CA LEU A 106 10.41 0.73 2.54
C LEU A 106 9.50 0.02 1.54
N LEU A 107 8.66 -0.91 2.02
CA LEU A 107 7.54 -1.46 1.26
C LEU A 107 6.22 -0.87 1.78
N VAL A 108 5.50 -0.13 0.96
CA VAL A 108 4.09 0.22 1.17
C VAL A 108 3.23 -0.79 0.42
N HIS A 109 2.44 -1.59 1.13
CA HIS A 109 1.62 -2.66 0.53
C HIS A 109 0.13 -2.44 0.79
N ILE A 110 -0.68 -2.54 -0.27
CA ILE A 110 -2.13 -2.36 -0.15
C ILE A 110 -2.80 -3.72 0.10
N SER A 111 -3.48 -3.83 1.24
CA SER A 111 -4.30 -4.96 1.65
C SER A 111 -5.79 -4.60 1.68
N THR A 112 -6.62 -5.38 2.35
CA THR A 112 -8.08 -5.33 2.22
C THR A 112 -8.80 -5.53 3.57
N ASP A 113 -10.03 -5.03 3.67
CA ASP A 113 -11.00 -5.33 4.71
C ASP A 113 -11.48 -6.80 4.69
N TYR A 114 -11.32 -7.52 3.56
CA TYR A 114 -11.66 -8.94 3.44
C TYR A 114 -10.78 -9.88 4.30
N VAL A 115 -9.76 -9.36 4.98
CA VAL A 115 -9.06 -10.10 6.04
C VAL A 115 -9.95 -10.37 7.25
N PHE A 116 -11.02 -9.59 7.42
CA PHE A 116 -12.10 -9.80 8.39
C PHE A 116 -13.30 -10.45 7.69
N GLY A 117 -14.09 -11.32 8.37
CA GLY A 117 -15.22 -11.88 7.66
C GLY A 117 -16.12 -12.88 8.39
N THR A 118 -15.61 -13.68 9.32
CA THR A 118 -16.41 -14.71 9.99
C THR A 118 -17.21 -14.19 11.19
N GLU A 119 -16.70 -13.17 11.86
CA GLU A 119 -17.33 -12.62 13.05
C GLU A 119 -18.34 -11.53 12.67
N PRO A 120 -19.51 -11.46 13.34
CA PRO A 120 -20.44 -10.37 13.16
C PRO A 120 -19.91 -9.13 13.87
N TYR A 121 -19.03 -8.37 13.19
CA TYR A 121 -18.56 -7.10 13.72
C TYR A 121 -19.70 -6.09 13.80
N ASN A 122 -19.76 -5.32 14.89
CA ASN A 122 -20.70 -4.22 15.11
C ASN A 122 -19.99 -2.93 15.53
N THR A 123 -18.68 -2.95 15.55
CA THR A 123 -17.79 -1.81 15.79
C THR A 123 -16.71 -1.81 14.72
N PRO A 124 -16.09 -0.66 14.42
CA PRO A 124 -15.00 -0.59 13.46
C PRO A 124 -13.87 -1.59 13.77
N CYS A 125 -13.44 -2.34 12.75
CA CYS A 125 -12.36 -3.31 12.87
C CYS A 125 -11.03 -2.59 13.11
N ARG A 126 -10.25 -3.07 14.08
CA ARG A 126 -8.93 -2.52 14.43
C ARG A 126 -7.82 -3.40 13.87
N GLU A 127 -6.62 -2.82 13.72
CA GLU A 127 -5.46 -3.51 13.15
C GLU A 127 -4.97 -4.68 13.98
N ASP A 128 -5.19 -4.64 15.31
CA ASP A 128 -4.79 -5.68 16.27
C ASP A 128 -5.79 -6.86 16.35
N GLN A 129 -6.94 -6.76 15.71
CA GLN A 129 -7.91 -7.86 15.67
C GLN A 129 -7.44 -8.99 14.76
N GLN A 130 -7.67 -10.22 15.20
CA GLN A 130 -7.35 -11.39 14.39
C GLN A 130 -8.21 -11.41 13.12
N GLY A 131 -7.56 -11.49 11.96
CA GLY A 131 -8.24 -11.66 10.69
C GLY A 131 -8.85 -13.06 10.56
N THR A 132 -10.10 -13.12 10.10
CA THR A 132 -10.89 -14.35 9.92
C THR A 132 -11.52 -14.37 8.51
N PRO A 133 -10.71 -14.40 7.44
CA PRO A 133 -11.23 -14.30 6.07
C PRO A 133 -12.10 -15.49 5.69
N THR A 134 -13.18 -15.26 4.96
CA THR A 134 -14.15 -16.29 4.54
C THR A 134 -13.89 -16.82 3.13
N GLY A 135 -13.28 -16.00 2.25
CA GLY A 135 -13.06 -16.29 0.83
C GLY A 135 -11.58 -16.43 0.45
N VAL A 136 -11.30 -16.95 -0.74
CA VAL A 136 -9.94 -17.10 -1.30
C VAL A 136 -9.21 -15.75 -1.34
N TYR A 137 -9.88 -14.72 -1.83
CA TYR A 137 -9.32 -13.38 -1.90
C TYR A 137 -8.80 -12.88 -0.55
N GLY A 138 -9.66 -12.92 0.48
CA GLY A 138 -9.29 -12.47 1.83
C GLY A 138 -8.17 -13.32 2.43
N ARG A 139 -8.20 -14.66 2.24
CA ARG A 139 -7.15 -15.58 2.71
C ARG A 139 -5.80 -15.28 2.06
N THR A 140 -5.75 -15.12 0.74
CA THR A 140 -4.50 -14.86 0.03
C THR A 140 -3.93 -13.48 0.36
N LYS A 141 -4.78 -12.45 0.54
CA LYS A 141 -4.33 -11.13 1.00
C LYS A 141 -3.77 -11.17 2.42
N LYS A 142 -4.45 -11.85 3.33
CA LYS A 142 -3.98 -12.04 4.71
C LYS A 142 -2.65 -12.79 4.76
N GLU A 143 -2.51 -13.87 3.99
CA GLU A 143 -1.26 -14.60 3.87
C GLU A 143 -0.12 -13.73 3.34
N GLY A 144 -0.40 -12.84 2.38
CA GLY A 144 0.56 -11.84 1.90
C GLY A 144 1.05 -10.90 2.99
N GLU A 145 0.15 -10.41 3.85
CA GLU A 145 0.53 -9.63 5.04
C GLU A 145 1.47 -10.43 5.95
N GLU A 146 1.10 -11.66 6.29
CA GLU A 146 1.89 -12.54 7.18
C GLU A 146 3.29 -12.82 6.62
N ARG A 147 3.39 -13.04 5.31
CA ARG A 147 4.68 -13.25 4.63
C ARG A 147 5.54 -12.00 4.61
N ILE A 148 4.97 -10.80 4.36
CA ILE A 148 5.70 -9.54 4.49
C ILE A 148 6.26 -9.40 5.91
N LEU A 149 5.45 -9.61 6.94
CA LEU A 149 5.86 -9.53 8.35
C LEU A 149 7.00 -10.50 8.65
N ALA A 150 6.92 -11.74 8.17
CA ALA A 150 7.94 -12.77 8.37
C ALA A 150 9.30 -12.42 7.76
N THR A 151 9.35 -11.60 6.69
CA THR A 151 10.62 -11.14 6.11
C THR A 151 11.39 -10.22 7.05
N GLY A 152 10.70 -9.46 7.91
CA GLY A 152 11.30 -8.41 8.74
C GLY A 152 11.80 -7.21 7.93
N CYS A 153 11.27 -6.94 6.71
CA CYS A 153 11.52 -5.71 5.97
C CYS A 153 10.83 -4.51 6.64
N GLN A 154 11.29 -3.30 6.35
CA GLN A 154 10.56 -2.09 6.72
C GLN A 154 9.31 -2.00 5.85
N HIS A 155 8.14 -1.89 6.47
CA HIS A 155 6.88 -1.94 5.73
C HIS A 155 5.80 -1.06 6.36
N VAL A 156 4.88 -0.59 5.51
CA VAL A 156 3.58 -0.04 5.87
C VAL A 156 2.53 -0.81 5.08
N ILE A 157 1.77 -1.68 5.75
CA ILE A 157 0.67 -2.41 5.14
C ILE A 157 -0.61 -1.61 5.39
N ILE A 158 -1.33 -1.24 4.32
CA ILE A 158 -2.56 -0.45 4.41
C ILE A 158 -3.73 -1.33 3.99
N ARG A 159 -4.60 -1.72 4.93
CA ARG A 159 -5.88 -2.34 4.64
C ARG A 159 -6.87 -1.27 4.23
N THR A 160 -7.52 -1.45 3.08
CA THR A 160 -8.53 -0.54 2.54
C THR A 160 -9.80 -1.29 2.14
N ALA A 161 -10.88 -0.55 1.89
CA ALA A 161 -12.18 -1.10 1.53
C ALA A 161 -12.82 -0.29 0.40
N TRP A 162 -13.60 -0.96 -0.46
CA TRP A 162 -14.50 -0.33 -1.44
C TRP A 162 -13.82 0.75 -2.31
N LEU A 163 -12.63 0.42 -2.83
CA LEU A 163 -11.83 1.35 -3.61
C LEU A 163 -12.51 1.74 -4.91
N TYR A 164 -12.58 3.03 -5.19
CA TYR A 164 -13.11 3.60 -6.43
C TYR A 164 -12.26 4.79 -6.90
N SER A 165 -12.31 5.06 -8.20
CA SER A 165 -11.65 6.20 -8.83
C SER A 165 -12.29 6.50 -10.20
N GLU A 166 -11.75 7.49 -10.89
CA GLU A 166 -12.02 7.79 -12.29
C GLU A 166 -11.49 6.71 -13.24
N PHE A 167 -10.54 5.91 -12.76
CA PHE A 167 -9.81 4.92 -13.55
C PHE A 167 -10.32 3.50 -13.34
N GLY A 168 -10.12 2.64 -14.34
CA GLY A 168 -10.43 1.23 -14.26
C GLY A 168 -11.92 0.94 -14.04
N LYS A 169 -12.24 -0.31 -13.79
CA LYS A 169 -13.60 -0.78 -13.49
C LYS A 169 -13.80 -0.78 -11.98
N ASN A 170 -14.85 -0.11 -11.50
CA ASN A 170 -15.19 -0.05 -10.08
C ASN A 170 -16.70 0.15 -9.87
N PHE A 171 -17.16 0.02 -8.63
CA PHE A 171 -18.58 0.10 -8.29
C PHE A 171 -19.17 1.48 -8.62
N CYS A 172 -18.47 2.58 -8.32
CA CYS A 172 -18.96 3.93 -8.59
C CYS A 172 -19.26 4.13 -10.08
N ARG A 173 -18.30 3.81 -10.96
CA ARG A 173 -18.49 3.91 -12.42
C ARG A 173 -19.58 2.99 -12.93
N THR A 174 -19.66 1.77 -12.39
CA THR A 174 -20.72 0.82 -12.75
C THR A 174 -22.09 1.36 -12.37
N MET A 175 -22.24 1.95 -11.18
CA MET A 175 -23.53 2.52 -10.77
C MET A 175 -23.89 3.80 -11.53
N LEU A 176 -22.89 4.64 -11.87
CA LEU A 176 -23.10 5.79 -12.77
C LEU A 176 -23.70 5.35 -14.11
N GLN A 177 -23.14 4.30 -14.71
CA GLN A 177 -23.66 3.77 -15.96
C GLN A 177 -25.05 3.15 -15.79
N LEU A 178 -25.22 2.24 -14.83
CA LEU A 178 -26.47 1.52 -14.65
C LEU A 178 -27.65 2.43 -14.27
N THR A 179 -27.41 3.49 -13.48
CA THR A 179 -28.45 4.47 -13.13
C THR A 179 -28.86 5.38 -14.30
N ALA A 180 -28.03 5.50 -15.32
CA ALA A 180 -28.37 6.18 -16.57
C ALA A 180 -29.18 5.28 -17.52
N GLU A 181 -28.86 3.97 -17.57
CA GLU A 181 -29.41 3.02 -18.54
C GLU A 181 -30.67 2.29 -18.06
N ARG A 182 -30.85 2.09 -16.75
CA ARG A 182 -31.90 1.22 -16.20
C ARG A 182 -32.97 2.00 -15.47
N PRO A 183 -34.26 1.64 -15.66
CA PRO A 183 -35.35 2.27 -14.92
C PRO A 183 -35.40 1.86 -13.44
N THR A 184 -34.85 0.68 -13.09
CA THR A 184 -34.84 0.17 -11.71
C THR A 184 -33.58 -0.67 -11.45
N LEU A 185 -32.99 -0.51 -10.25
CA LEU A 185 -31.89 -1.31 -9.72
C LEU A 185 -32.22 -1.80 -8.31
N ASN A 186 -31.92 -3.07 -8.01
CA ASN A 186 -31.93 -3.59 -6.65
C ASN A 186 -30.50 -3.59 -6.12
N VAL A 187 -30.25 -2.96 -4.97
CA VAL A 187 -28.92 -2.83 -4.38
C VAL A 187 -28.95 -3.25 -2.92
N VAL A 188 -27.93 -4.02 -2.53
CA VAL A 188 -27.78 -4.58 -1.19
C VAL A 188 -27.63 -3.47 -0.14
N TYR A 189 -28.41 -3.53 0.95
CA TYR A 189 -28.35 -2.55 2.05
C TYR A 189 -27.89 -3.12 3.40
N ASP A 190 -27.79 -4.45 3.55
CA ASP A 190 -27.37 -5.15 4.77
C ASP A 190 -25.87 -5.46 4.81
N GLN A 191 -25.09 -4.84 3.92
CA GLN A 191 -23.63 -4.81 3.94
C GLN A 191 -23.18 -3.37 4.12
N CYS A 192 -22.51 -3.10 5.25
CA CYS A 192 -22.01 -1.77 5.63
C CYS A 192 -20.49 -1.72 5.61
N GLY A 193 -19.96 -0.67 5.02
CA GLY A 193 -18.54 -0.41 4.91
C GLY A 193 -18.28 1.09 4.72
N THR A 194 -17.09 1.42 4.27
CA THR A 194 -16.76 2.80 3.89
C THR A 194 -16.09 2.81 2.53
N PRO A 195 -16.61 3.56 1.54
CA PRO A 195 -15.95 3.74 0.26
C PRO A 195 -14.61 4.46 0.44
N THR A 196 -13.61 4.07 -0.36
CA THR A 196 -12.30 4.71 -0.38
C THR A 196 -12.05 5.30 -1.76
N TYR A 197 -11.90 6.62 -1.84
CA TYR A 197 -11.45 7.28 -3.05
C TYR A 197 -9.95 7.08 -3.24
N ALA A 198 -9.56 6.50 -4.36
CA ALA A 198 -8.17 6.11 -4.60
C ALA A 198 -7.20 7.31 -4.60
N LEU A 199 -7.64 8.50 -5.01
CA LEU A 199 -6.82 9.72 -4.93
C LEU A 199 -6.52 10.11 -3.48
N ASP A 200 -7.47 9.94 -2.55
CA ASP A 200 -7.23 10.24 -1.13
C ASP A 200 -6.29 9.22 -0.50
N LEU A 201 -6.43 7.94 -0.85
CA LEU A 201 -5.46 6.90 -0.46
C LEU A 201 -4.07 7.19 -1.04
N ALA A 202 -3.97 7.62 -2.30
CA ALA A 202 -2.71 8.00 -2.92
C ALA A 202 -2.05 9.19 -2.20
N ARG A 203 -2.82 10.21 -1.78
CA ARG A 203 -2.34 11.32 -0.95
C ARG A 203 -1.79 10.86 0.39
N ALA A 204 -2.50 9.93 1.06
CA ALA A 204 -2.03 9.32 2.30
C ALA A 204 -0.72 8.56 2.11
N ILE A 205 -0.58 7.79 1.02
CA ILE A 205 0.66 7.09 0.66
C ILE A 205 1.80 8.09 0.42
N CYS A 206 1.56 9.19 -0.30
CA CYS A 206 2.56 10.23 -0.51
C CYS A 206 3.01 10.89 0.81
N ALA A 207 2.09 11.11 1.77
CA ALA A 207 2.43 11.62 3.10
C ALA A 207 3.31 10.62 3.89
N ILE A 208 3.00 9.32 3.83
CA ILE A 208 3.81 8.24 4.43
C ILE A 208 5.21 8.19 3.82
N LEU A 209 5.32 8.27 2.49
CA LEU A 209 6.60 8.32 1.79
C LEU A 209 7.41 9.57 2.17
N GLY A 210 6.76 10.74 2.27
CA GLY A 210 7.38 11.98 2.73
C GLY A 210 7.92 11.87 4.16
N ASP A 211 7.18 11.27 5.07
CA ASP A 211 7.62 10.99 6.44
C ASP A 211 8.85 10.05 6.46
N TYR A 212 8.81 8.96 5.67
CA TYR A 212 9.94 8.06 5.54
C TYR A 212 11.19 8.76 4.97
N GLY A 213 11.04 9.61 3.96
CA GLY A 213 12.12 10.37 3.34
C GLY A 213 12.83 11.35 4.28
N GLN A 214 12.16 11.78 5.37
CA GLN A 214 12.75 12.63 6.41
C GLN A 214 13.56 11.86 7.45
N THR A 215 13.44 10.54 7.49
CA THR A 215 14.20 9.68 8.39
C THR A 215 15.67 9.58 7.97
N GLU A 216 16.55 9.18 8.91
CA GLU A 216 17.96 8.92 8.58
C GLU A 216 18.15 7.88 7.47
N ASN A 217 17.25 6.91 7.37
CA ASN A 217 17.25 5.91 6.30
C ASN A 217 16.96 6.52 4.92
N GLY A 218 15.99 7.42 4.82
CA GLY A 218 15.68 8.14 3.60
C GLY A 218 16.80 9.11 3.18
N LYS A 219 17.38 9.85 4.13
CA LYS A 219 18.48 10.80 3.87
C LYS A 219 19.76 10.13 3.40
N ARG A 220 20.19 9.04 4.05
CA ARG A 220 21.43 8.30 3.69
C ARG A 220 21.38 7.72 2.28
N LYS A 221 20.20 7.34 1.79
CA LYS A 221 20.07 6.80 0.44
C LYS A 221 20.15 7.88 -0.63
N THR A 222 19.55 9.04 -0.41
CA THR A 222 19.66 10.20 -1.31
C THR A 222 21.08 10.74 -1.40
N GLU A 223 21.83 10.76 -0.30
CA GLU A 223 23.24 11.16 -0.28
C GLU A 223 24.15 10.18 -1.03
N ASN A 224 23.92 8.87 -0.89
CA ASN A 224 24.70 7.86 -1.62
C ASN A 224 24.40 7.86 -3.14
N CYS A 225 23.23 8.26 -3.57
CA CYS A 225 22.88 8.36 -4.99
C CYS A 225 23.57 9.59 -5.64
N SER A 226 23.67 10.71 -4.92
CA SER A 226 24.37 11.92 -5.42
C SER A 226 25.88 11.74 -5.51
N VAL A 227 26.51 10.90 -4.66
CA VAL A 227 27.94 10.60 -4.70
C VAL A 227 28.33 9.72 -5.89
N GLN A 228 27.43 8.90 -6.42
CA GLN A 228 27.71 8.08 -7.61
C GLN A 228 27.72 8.87 -8.92
N THR A 229 27.06 10.03 -8.97
CA THR A 229 27.03 10.90 -10.17
C THR A 229 28.19 11.91 -10.23
N GLU A 230 28.91 12.16 -9.13
CA GLU A 230 30.08 13.10 -9.10
C GLU A 230 31.45 12.43 -9.30
N ASN A 231 31.55 11.10 -9.31
CA ASN A 231 32.83 10.38 -9.44
C ASN A 231 33.37 10.25 -10.86
N GLY A 232 33.26 11.33 -11.65
CA GLY A 232 34.09 11.56 -12.85
C GLY A 232 35.44 12.28 -12.59
N LYS A 233 35.74 12.76 -11.38
CA LYS A 233 37.05 13.34 -11.02
C LYS A 233 37.34 13.16 -9.54
N GLN A 234 38.35 12.34 -9.25
CA GLN A 234 38.95 12.22 -7.91
C GLN A 234 39.65 13.54 -7.52
N LYS A 235 39.27 14.08 -6.36
CA LYS A 235 40.17 14.86 -5.50
C LYS A 235 39.88 14.46 -4.04
N THR A 236 40.89 13.87 -3.45
CA THR A 236 40.98 13.57 -2.02
C THR A 236 41.27 14.86 -1.27
N GLU A 237 40.38 15.32 -0.40
CA GLU A 237 40.71 16.23 0.69
C GLU A 237 40.36 15.58 2.02
N ASN A 238 41.38 15.40 2.85
CA ASN A 238 41.29 14.93 4.23
C ASN A 238 40.56 15.95 5.09
N CYS A 239 39.47 15.56 5.75
CA CYS A 239 38.88 16.34 6.83
C CYS A 239 39.11 15.63 8.17
N SER A 240 40.01 16.23 8.97
CA SER A 240 40.32 15.85 10.33
C SER A 240 39.15 16.25 11.26
N VAL A 241 38.63 15.28 11.99
CA VAL A 241 37.62 15.52 13.04
C VAL A 241 38.32 15.77 14.35
N GLN A 242 38.14 16.97 14.91
CA GLN A 242 38.48 17.28 16.30
C GLN A 242 37.33 16.82 17.21
N THR A 243 37.65 15.98 18.16
CA THR A 243 36.81 15.60 19.30
C THR A 243 37.00 16.59 20.43
N GLU A 244 35.94 17.30 20.83
CA GLU A 244 35.92 18.01 22.12
C GLU A 244 35.17 17.18 23.17
N ASN A 245 35.88 16.85 24.22
CA ASN A 245 35.39 16.26 25.47
C ASN A 245 34.72 17.33 26.33
N SER A 246 33.54 17.06 26.86
CA SER A 246 33.05 17.71 28.07
C SER A 246 32.49 16.67 29.02
N ALA A 247 33.26 16.45 30.07
CA ALA A 247 32.90 15.65 31.24
C ALA A 247 31.97 16.44 32.17
N HIS A 248 30.92 15.81 32.68
CA HIS A 248 30.33 16.18 33.97
C HIS A 248 29.97 14.90 34.75
N SER A 249 30.62 14.83 35.91
CA SER A 249 30.46 13.81 36.95
C SER A 249 29.22 14.11 37.80
N LEU A 250 28.55 13.04 38.31
CA LEU A 250 28.00 13.01 39.68
C LEU A 250 27.69 11.53 40.08
N THR A 251 28.54 11.04 40.97
CA THR A 251 28.41 10.20 42.18
C THR A 251 27.12 9.42 42.46
N ALA A 252 27.23 8.12 42.50
CA ALA A 252 27.30 7.15 43.61
C ALA A 252 26.00 6.88 44.39
N GLU A 253 25.59 5.61 44.49
CA GLU A 253 25.59 4.80 45.72
C GLU A 253 25.10 3.35 45.46
N ARG A 254 25.91 2.45 45.83
CA ARG A 254 26.01 1.17 46.54
C ARG A 254 24.78 0.27 46.74
N GLY A 255 25.06 -1.00 46.59
CA GLY A 255 24.49 -2.18 47.28
C GLY A 255 24.32 -3.38 46.34
N ASP A 256 24.80 -4.44 46.57
CA ASP A 256 25.63 -5.32 47.41
C ASP A 256 25.38 -6.78 46.89
N LYS A 257 26.51 -7.53 46.72
CA LYS A 257 26.74 -9.00 46.89
C LYS A 257 25.83 -10.02 46.20
N THR A 258 26.29 -11.13 45.71
CA THR A 258 27.55 -11.89 45.55
C THR A 258 27.27 -13.20 44.77
N PRO A 259 28.22 -14.08 44.52
CA PRO A 259 28.50 -14.72 43.24
C PRO A 259 28.28 -16.24 43.28
N LEU A 260 28.41 -16.93 42.14
CA LEU A 260 28.78 -18.39 42.03
C LEU A 260 28.70 -18.77 40.55
N THR A 261 29.48 -19.50 39.92
CA THR A 261 30.77 -20.23 40.10
C THR A 261 31.20 -20.71 38.72
N VAL A 262 32.48 -20.71 38.54
CA VAL A 262 33.23 -21.17 37.36
C VAL A 262 33.19 -22.71 37.30
N HIS A 263 33.07 -23.29 36.09
CA HIS A 263 33.69 -24.60 35.81
C HIS A 263 34.40 -24.61 34.46
N ASN A 264 35.59 -25.12 34.56
CA ASN A 264 36.68 -25.15 33.61
C ASN A 264 36.51 -26.10 32.42
N CYS A 265 37.32 -25.78 31.42
CA CYS A 265 37.84 -26.44 30.26
C CYS A 265 38.34 -27.90 30.45
N PRO A 266 38.63 -28.66 29.35
CA PRO A 266 39.96 -28.55 28.73
C PRO A 266 40.01 -28.70 27.20
N SER A 267 40.93 -27.97 26.62
CA SER A 267 41.96 -28.08 25.58
C SER A 267 42.06 -29.40 24.73
N GLU A 268 42.30 -29.27 23.48
CA GLU A 268 43.42 -29.31 22.53
C GLU A 268 42.92 -29.93 21.22
N THR A 269 43.31 -29.59 20.03
CA THR A 269 44.59 -29.46 19.34
C THR A 269 44.40 -28.88 17.93
N GLY A 270 45.29 -28.08 17.53
CA GLY A 270 46.07 -27.77 16.34
C GLY A 270 45.52 -28.01 14.92
N GLY A 271 45.37 -26.93 14.16
CA GLY A 271 45.21 -26.94 12.72
C GLY A 271 45.40 -25.54 12.13
N ARG A 272 46.58 -25.27 11.62
CA ARG A 272 46.98 -24.01 11.00
C ARG A 272 46.36 -23.92 9.60
N ALA A 273 45.38 -23.04 9.38
CA ALA A 273 44.90 -22.66 8.06
C ALA A 273 44.97 -21.14 7.88
N GLN A 274 45.53 -20.75 6.76
CA GLN A 274 45.87 -19.39 6.36
C GLN A 274 44.65 -18.47 6.37
N ARG A 275 44.81 -17.29 6.99
CA ARG A 275 43.84 -16.17 6.93
C ARG A 275 43.88 -15.58 5.53
N ALA A 276 42.76 -15.66 4.84
CA ALA A 276 42.40 -14.71 3.81
C ALA A 276 41.76 -13.50 4.51
N GLU A 277 42.39 -12.35 4.39
CA GLU A 277 41.84 -11.07 4.85
C GLU A 277 40.68 -10.65 3.92
N GLY A 278 39.45 -11.08 4.26
CA GLY A 278 38.24 -10.50 3.75
C GLY A 278 37.74 -9.49 4.77
N VAL A 279 37.77 -8.22 4.41
CA VAL A 279 37.18 -7.15 5.23
C VAL A 279 35.65 -7.31 5.16
N ASP A 280 35.09 -8.07 6.09
CA ASP A 280 33.65 -8.02 6.39
C ASP A 280 33.32 -6.66 7.03
N LYS A 281 33.01 -5.67 6.19
CA LYS A 281 32.26 -4.53 6.66
C LYS A 281 30.84 -5.04 6.97
N ALA A 282 30.58 -5.30 8.26
CA ALA A 282 29.22 -5.47 8.74
C ALA A 282 28.37 -4.29 8.21
N PRO A 283 27.20 -4.51 7.60
CA PRO A 283 26.35 -3.41 7.16
C PRO A 283 25.98 -2.60 8.40
N LEU A 284 26.31 -1.29 8.39
CA LEU A 284 25.80 -0.33 9.36
C LEU A 284 24.28 -0.33 9.23
N THR A 285 23.61 -1.17 10.04
CA THR A 285 22.14 -1.20 10.08
C THR A 285 21.66 0.10 10.70
N ALA A 286 21.17 1.01 9.85
CA ALA A 286 20.40 2.14 10.34
C ALA A 286 19.22 1.62 11.20
N PRO A 287 18.78 2.36 12.23
CA PRO A 287 17.64 1.94 13.03
C PRO A 287 16.44 1.72 12.11
N PRO A 288 15.61 0.68 12.38
CA PRO A 288 14.44 0.41 11.55
C PRO A 288 13.46 1.58 11.55
N TYR A 289 12.71 1.75 10.47
CA TYR A 289 11.67 2.77 10.38
C TYR A 289 10.66 2.58 11.53
N PRO A 290 10.51 3.57 12.43
CA PRO A 290 9.76 3.38 13.67
C PRO A 290 8.26 3.22 13.46
N LYS A 291 7.74 3.63 12.29
CA LYS A 291 6.32 3.54 11.93
C LYS A 291 5.99 2.31 11.06
N THR A 292 6.85 1.29 11.09
CA THR A 292 6.59 -0.02 10.46
C THR A 292 5.36 -0.69 11.09
N GLY A 293 4.46 -1.22 10.27
CA GLY A 293 3.28 -1.94 10.77
C GLY A 293 2.09 -2.01 9.82
N ILE A 294 0.97 -2.51 10.35
CA ILE A 294 -0.32 -2.58 9.66
C ILE A 294 -1.16 -1.37 10.07
N TYR A 295 -1.82 -0.77 9.10
CA TYR A 295 -2.69 0.39 9.23
C TYR A 295 -3.97 0.20 8.45
N HIS A 296 -5.01 0.92 8.83
CA HIS A 296 -6.27 0.96 8.11
C HIS A 296 -6.47 2.33 7.45
N TYR A 297 -6.94 2.33 6.20
CA TYR A 297 -7.34 3.55 5.51
C TYR A 297 -8.61 3.33 4.70
N SER A 298 -9.62 4.15 4.97
CA SER A 298 -10.76 4.43 4.09
C SER A 298 -11.19 5.87 4.35
N ASN A 299 -12.05 6.46 3.51
CA ASN A 299 -12.63 7.75 3.86
C ASN A 299 -13.42 7.66 5.18
N LEU A 300 -13.75 8.78 5.81
CA LEU A 300 -14.58 8.79 7.03
C LEU A 300 -16.05 8.51 6.70
N GLY A 301 -16.79 8.03 7.71
CA GLY A 301 -18.20 7.71 7.62
C GLY A 301 -18.47 6.22 7.39
N VAL A 302 -19.75 5.88 7.28
CA VAL A 302 -20.24 4.51 7.05
C VAL A 302 -21.46 4.60 6.12
N CYS A 303 -21.57 3.67 5.19
CA CYS A 303 -22.77 3.51 4.35
C CYS A 303 -22.95 2.06 3.91
N SER A 304 -24.15 1.71 3.42
CA SER A 304 -24.38 0.48 2.67
C SER A 304 -24.09 0.69 1.17
N TRP A 305 -24.04 -0.41 0.40
CA TRP A 305 -23.97 -0.31 -1.06
C TRP A 305 -25.18 0.44 -1.65
N TYR A 306 -26.37 0.28 -1.01
CA TYR A 306 -27.57 1.02 -1.37
C TYR A 306 -27.38 2.53 -1.15
N ASP A 307 -26.92 2.96 0.02
CA ASP A 307 -26.68 4.37 0.33
C ASP A 307 -25.64 4.96 -0.63
N PHE A 308 -24.55 4.20 -0.89
CA PHE A 308 -23.52 4.61 -1.83
C PHE A 308 -24.10 4.83 -3.24
N THR A 309 -24.96 3.91 -3.73
CA THR A 309 -25.60 4.04 -5.05
C THR A 309 -26.56 5.24 -5.10
N GLN A 310 -27.35 5.46 -4.05
CA GLN A 310 -28.22 6.64 -3.95
C GLN A 310 -27.41 7.94 -4.04
N MET A 311 -26.31 8.02 -3.30
CA MET A 311 -25.46 9.21 -3.31
C MET A 311 -24.74 9.40 -4.65
N ILE A 312 -24.32 8.32 -5.33
CA ILE A 312 -23.76 8.38 -6.70
C ILE A 312 -24.76 9.03 -7.66
N GLN A 313 -26.02 8.54 -7.69
CA GLN A 313 -27.05 9.12 -8.55
C GLN A 313 -27.37 10.57 -8.19
N HIS A 314 -27.54 10.86 -6.89
CA HIS A 314 -27.81 12.21 -6.40
C HIS A 314 -26.70 13.20 -6.81
N THR A 315 -25.46 12.82 -6.59
CA THR A 315 -24.29 13.65 -6.92
C THR A 315 -24.17 13.89 -8.41
N ALA A 316 -24.37 12.83 -9.22
CA ALA A 316 -24.34 12.96 -10.67
C ALA A 316 -25.45 13.90 -11.17
N ASN A 317 -26.67 13.80 -10.64
CA ASN A 317 -27.78 14.70 -10.98
C ASN A 317 -27.56 16.15 -10.53
N THR A 318 -26.78 16.35 -9.46
CA THR A 318 -26.43 17.71 -9.00
C THR A 318 -25.36 18.37 -9.89
N LEU A 319 -24.44 17.58 -10.44
CA LEU A 319 -23.28 18.06 -11.18
C LEU A 319 -23.47 18.04 -12.71
N SER A 320 -24.46 17.31 -13.22
CA SER A 320 -24.75 17.16 -14.66
C SER A 320 -26.14 17.69 -15.02
N ALA A 321 -26.26 18.23 -16.24
CA ALA A 321 -27.57 18.55 -16.80
C ALA A 321 -28.38 17.30 -17.18
N GLU A 322 -27.70 16.19 -17.46
CA GLU A 322 -28.34 14.90 -17.74
C GLU A 322 -28.84 14.26 -16.44
N GLN A 323 -30.15 14.22 -16.27
CA GLN A 323 -30.80 13.68 -15.07
C GLN A 323 -30.98 12.15 -15.17
N ARG A 324 -30.59 11.43 -14.12
CA ARG A 324 -30.81 10.00 -13.94
C ARG A 324 -32.04 9.77 -13.10
N HIS A 325 -32.99 8.98 -13.60
CA HIS A 325 -34.28 8.72 -12.95
C HIS A 325 -34.43 7.25 -12.53
N CYS A 326 -33.34 6.55 -12.30
CA CYS A 326 -33.36 5.16 -11.87
C CYS A 326 -34.03 5.02 -10.50
N ASN A 327 -35.00 4.12 -10.38
CA ASN A 327 -35.59 3.75 -9.10
C ASN A 327 -34.71 2.74 -8.39
N ILE A 328 -33.84 3.21 -7.49
CA ILE A 328 -32.93 2.38 -6.71
C ILE A 328 -33.70 1.81 -5.52
N ARG A 329 -33.81 0.47 -5.45
CA ARG A 329 -34.53 -0.27 -4.42
C ARG A 329 -33.57 -1.03 -3.50
N PRO A 330 -33.77 -1.00 -2.17
CA PRO A 330 -32.96 -1.81 -1.27
C PRO A 330 -33.33 -3.30 -1.40
N CYS A 331 -32.32 -4.18 -1.30
CA CYS A 331 -32.51 -5.62 -1.17
C CYS A 331 -31.55 -6.20 -0.14
N LEU A 332 -31.87 -7.38 0.38
CA LEU A 332 -31.00 -8.14 1.27
C LEU A 332 -29.91 -8.90 0.48
N SER A 333 -28.77 -9.16 1.09
CA SER A 333 -27.74 -10.03 0.54
C SER A 333 -28.26 -11.42 0.16
N SER A 334 -29.23 -11.95 0.92
CA SER A 334 -29.92 -13.23 0.63
C SER A 334 -30.71 -13.21 -0.69
N GLN A 335 -31.08 -12.04 -1.18
CA GLN A 335 -31.82 -11.83 -2.44
C GLN A 335 -30.88 -11.56 -3.63
N TYR A 336 -29.56 -11.42 -3.35
CA TYR A 336 -28.54 -11.16 -4.36
C TYR A 336 -27.50 -12.31 -4.33
N PRO A 337 -27.61 -13.31 -5.20
CA PRO A 337 -26.72 -14.46 -5.20
C PRO A 337 -25.27 -14.02 -5.46
N SER A 338 -24.38 -14.41 -4.56
CA SER A 338 -22.93 -14.20 -4.68
C SER A 338 -22.20 -15.47 -4.28
N PRO A 339 -21.16 -15.91 -5.00
CA PRO A 339 -20.35 -17.07 -4.63
C PRO A 339 -19.56 -16.85 -3.33
N VAL A 340 -19.36 -15.60 -2.94
CA VAL A 340 -18.62 -15.20 -1.75
C VAL A 340 -19.55 -14.67 -0.68
N LYS A 341 -19.43 -15.17 0.54
CA LYS A 341 -20.06 -14.56 1.71
C LYS A 341 -19.27 -13.30 2.09
N ARG A 342 -19.84 -12.15 1.75
CA ARG A 342 -19.27 -10.85 2.11
C ARG A 342 -19.61 -10.48 3.56
N PRO A 343 -18.71 -9.81 4.30
CA PRO A 343 -19.00 -9.35 5.65
C PRO A 343 -20.18 -8.38 5.65
N SER A 344 -21.06 -8.50 6.63
CA SER A 344 -22.19 -7.57 6.82
C SER A 344 -21.73 -6.20 7.33
N TYR A 345 -20.56 -6.15 7.99
CA TYR A 345 -19.96 -4.92 8.49
C TYR A 345 -18.44 -5.00 8.34
N SER A 346 -17.85 -4.15 7.52
CA SER A 346 -16.41 -4.12 7.23
C SER A 346 -15.80 -2.72 7.42
N VAL A 347 -16.39 -1.91 8.29
CA VAL A 347 -15.87 -0.58 8.62
C VAL A 347 -14.53 -0.72 9.33
N LEU A 348 -13.53 0.00 8.85
CA LEU A 348 -12.19 0.01 9.40
C LEU A 348 -12.02 1.18 10.38
N ASP A 349 -11.34 0.96 11.52
CA ASP A 349 -10.87 2.02 12.40
C ASP A 349 -9.63 2.66 11.78
N LYS A 350 -9.61 3.99 11.63
CA LYS A 350 -8.53 4.77 11.02
C LYS A 350 -7.73 5.57 12.05
N THR A 351 -8.05 5.45 13.33
CA THR A 351 -7.41 6.24 14.40
C THR A 351 -5.88 6.10 14.36
N LYS A 352 -5.39 4.87 14.24
CA LYS A 352 -3.94 4.60 14.23
C LYS A 352 -3.21 5.33 13.09
N ILE A 353 -3.71 5.28 11.86
CA ILE A 353 -3.03 5.92 10.72
C ILE A 353 -3.10 7.46 10.82
N GLN A 354 -4.23 8.00 11.29
CA GLN A 354 -4.39 9.43 11.51
C GLN A 354 -3.41 9.96 12.57
N GLU A 355 -3.33 9.32 13.73
CA GLU A 355 -2.42 9.71 14.81
C GLU A 355 -0.94 9.52 14.43
N THR A 356 -0.61 8.41 13.73
CA THR A 356 0.78 8.10 13.39
C THR A 356 1.36 9.05 12.34
N PHE A 357 0.57 9.42 11.32
CA PHE A 357 1.04 10.20 10.17
C PHE A 357 0.42 11.60 10.09
N GLY A 358 -0.41 11.99 11.05
CA GLY A 358 -1.06 13.30 11.07
C GLY A 358 -2.03 13.50 9.89
N LEU A 359 -2.72 12.43 9.45
CA LEU A 359 -3.58 12.49 8.27
C LEU A 359 -4.95 13.10 8.60
N ASP A 360 -5.38 14.07 7.80
CA ASP A 360 -6.77 14.51 7.73
C ASP A 360 -7.49 13.72 6.63
N ILE A 361 -8.41 12.85 7.03
CA ILE A 361 -9.13 11.95 6.12
C ILE A 361 -10.48 12.55 5.76
N PRO A 362 -10.77 12.80 4.47
CA PRO A 362 -12.05 13.36 4.04
C PRO A 362 -13.24 12.44 4.33
N TYR A 363 -14.43 13.02 4.50
CA TYR A 363 -15.67 12.25 4.57
C TYR A 363 -16.02 11.68 3.18
N TRP A 364 -16.55 10.47 3.13
CA TRP A 364 -16.73 9.72 1.87
C TRP A 364 -17.61 10.42 0.83
N THR A 365 -18.61 11.24 1.26
CA THR A 365 -19.48 11.98 0.32
C THR A 365 -18.74 13.11 -0.39
N ASP A 366 -17.79 13.77 0.30
CA ASP A 366 -17.01 14.85 -0.27
C ASP A 366 -16.04 14.31 -1.34
N SER A 367 -15.39 13.19 -1.03
CA SER A 367 -14.52 12.45 -1.94
C SER A 367 -15.29 11.92 -3.16
N LEU A 368 -16.49 11.39 -2.95
CA LEU A 368 -17.38 10.95 -4.03
C LEU A 368 -17.74 12.10 -4.97
N ARG A 369 -18.08 13.26 -4.39
CA ARG A 369 -18.39 14.47 -5.19
C ARG A 369 -17.19 14.89 -6.04
N GLN A 370 -15.98 14.85 -5.50
CA GLN A 370 -14.76 15.15 -6.24
C GLN A 370 -14.56 14.17 -7.40
N CYS A 371 -14.65 12.86 -7.15
CA CYS A 371 -14.50 11.83 -8.18
C CYS A 371 -15.50 11.99 -9.32
N ILE A 372 -16.80 12.17 -9.01
CA ILE A 372 -17.83 12.33 -10.03
C ILE A 372 -17.62 13.63 -10.83
N ALA A 373 -17.23 14.73 -10.17
CA ALA A 373 -16.91 15.99 -10.87
C ALA A 373 -15.73 15.82 -11.84
N ASN A 374 -14.72 15.03 -11.49
CA ASN A 374 -13.58 14.72 -12.36
C ASN A 374 -14.01 13.86 -13.56
N LEU A 375 -14.85 12.83 -13.34
CA LEU A 375 -15.41 12.00 -14.40
C LEU A 375 -16.18 12.81 -15.43
N ILE A 376 -17.10 13.67 -14.97
CA ILE A 376 -17.92 14.53 -15.87
C ILE A 376 -17.04 15.48 -16.67
N ARG A 377 -16.00 16.09 -16.05
CA ARG A 377 -15.06 16.97 -16.77
C ARG A 377 -14.30 16.23 -17.87
N THR A 378 -13.84 15.01 -17.58
CA THR A 378 -13.10 14.19 -18.54
C THR A 378 -13.98 13.76 -19.73
N GLU A 379 -15.24 13.42 -19.48
CA GLU A 379 -16.20 13.07 -20.53
C GLU A 379 -16.55 14.29 -21.41
N ASN A 380 -16.77 15.45 -20.81
CA ASN A 380 -17.04 16.68 -21.56
C ASN A 380 -15.84 17.12 -22.41
N GLY A 381 -14.60 17.04 -21.89
CA GLY A 381 -13.40 17.33 -22.64
C GLY A 381 -13.17 16.39 -23.84
N LYS A 382 -13.56 15.13 -23.74
CA LYS A 382 -13.52 14.18 -24.87
C LYS A 382 -14.59 14.50 -25.92
N ARG A 383 -15.81 14.86 -25.51
CA ARG A 383 -16.91 15.27 -26.43
C ARG A 383 -16.57 16.55 -27.20
N GLU A 384 -15.86 17.49 -26.58
CA GLU A 384 -15.43 18.73 -27.25
C GLU A 384 -14.33 18.47 -28.31
N THR A 385 -13.44 17.49 -28.06
CA THR A 385 -12.39 17.10 -29.05
C THR A 385 -12.93 16.27 -30.19
N GLU A 386 -13.93 15.40 -29.96
CA GLU A 386 -14.59 14.61 -31.01
C GLU A 386 -15.57 15.42 -31.88
N GLY A 387 -16.03 16.58 -31.40
CA GLY A 387 -16.91 17.50 -32.14
C GLY A 387 -16.18 18.52 -33.02
N CYS A 388 -14.86 18.50 -33.02
CA CYS A 388 -14.00 19.38 -33.85
C CYS A 388 -13.32 18.68 -35.03
N GLU A 389 -13.60 17.38 -35.27
CA GLU A 389 -13.26 16.63 -36.49
C GLU A 389 -14.50 16.57 -37.42
#